data_737038152afdba4b3c4c56dae30aa160
#
_entry.id   737038152afdba4b3c4c56dae30aa160
#
_cell.length_a   1.000
_cell.length_b   1.000
_cell.length_c   1.000
_cell.angle_alpha   90.00
_cell.angle_beta   90.00
_cell.angle_gamma   90.00
#
_symmetry.space_group_name_H-M   'P 1'
#
loop_
_entity.id
_entity.type
_entity.pdbx_description
1 polymer ?
#
loop_
_entity_poly.entity_id
_entity_poly.type
_entity_poly.pdbx_seq_one_letter_code
_entity_poly.pdbx_strand_id
1 'polypeptide(L)'
;MKKTLLTLAIVAISVVTFAQKHNIVNASIALRNENFVEAKQYIDEAYNNESTSNEAKMWNYRSKIYLEIAKQHKELDSEAIFKATEAHLKCMQKDKKGRVIVKKWTAEEDVLSGLVNCGYLLFNAAIDSYNTEDYKASLKYYSTIFDIIPYDSEDQLKRGNITKETILFNSFFSSNKMKDNAKSKELLQELININFNEPAIYIHMSNI
;
A
#
# COMPACT_ATOMS: atom_id res chain seq x y z
N MET A 1 -28.89 15.54 -38.81
CA MET A 1 -29.16 14.83 -37.53
C MET A 1 -28.04 13.90 -37.10
N LYS A 2 -27.59 12.90 -37.89
CA LYS A 2 -26.50 11.98 -37.46
C LYS A 2 -25.16 12.71 -37.16
N LYS A 3 -24.76 13.71 -37.96
CA LYS A 3 -23.54 14.48 -37.77
C LYS A 3 -23.58 15.37 -36.51
N THR A 4 -24.72 15.98 -36.23
CA THR A 4 -24.95 16.81 -35.03
C THR A 4 -24.96 15.96 -33.75
N LEU A 5 -25.52 14.75 -33.76
CA LEU A 5 -25.46 13.80 -32.64
C LEU A 5 -24.03 13.34 -32.37
N LEU A 6 -23.25 13.08 -33.43
CA LEU A 6 -21.83 12.67 -33.28
C LEU A 6 -20.96 13.80 -32.67
N THR A 7 -21.21 15.04 -33.12
CA THR A 7 -20.50 16.21 -32.58
C THR A 7 -20.86 16.47 -31.10
N LEU A 8 -22.15 16.33 -30.74
CA LEU A 8 -22.58 16.44 -29.35
C LEU A 8 -21.94 15.34 -28.46
N ALA A 9 -21.86 14.10 -28.96
CA ALA A 9 -21.23 13.00 -28.24
C ALA A 9 -19.73 13.24 -28.01
N ILE A 10 -19.00 13.74 -29.00
CA ILE A 10 -17.56 14.07 -28.89
C ILE A 10 -17.33 15.20 -27.90
N VAL A 11 -18.17 16.24 -27.90
CA VAL A 11 -18.08 17.35 -26.94
C VAL A 11 -18.39 16.87 -25.53
N ALA A 12 -19.40 16.02 -25.33
CA ALA A 12 -19.70 15.46 -24.01
C ALA A 12 -18.57 14.63 -23.45
N ILE A 13 -17.92 13.80 -24.26
CA ILE A 13 -16.76 12.99 -23.85
C ILE A 13 -15.56 13.87 -23.46
N SER A 14 -15.30 14.96 -24.21
CA SER A 14 -14.19 15.87 -23.91
C SER A 14 -14.41 16.64 -22.61
N VAL A 15 -15.62 17.06 -22.30
CA VAL A 15 -15.95 17.76 -21.04
C VAL A 15 -15.76 16.85 -19.83
N VAL A 16 -16.15 15.58 -19.92
CA VAL A 16 -15.97 14.60 -18.84
C VAL A 16 -14.47 14.34 -18.56
N THR A 17 -13.66 14.19 -19.61
CA THR A 17 -12.21 13.98 -19.43
C THR A 17 -11.47 15.18 -18.84
N PHE A 18 -11.89 16.41 -19.15
CA PHE A 18 -11.33 17.62 -18.53
C PHE A 18 -11.70 17.72 -17.04
N ALA A 19 -12.95 17.44 -16.68
CA ALA A 19 -13.40 17.48 -15.30
C ALA A 19 -12.60 16.50 -14.40
N GLN A 20 -12.27 15.31 -14.91
CA GLN A 20 -11.57 14.29 -14.12
C GLN A 20 -10.08 14.61 -13.86
N LYS A 21 -9.40 15.30 -14.80
CA LYS A 21 -8.04 15.79 -14.55
C LYS A 21 -8.02 16.89 -13.46
N HIS A 22 -9.10 17.65 -13.33
CA HIS A 22 -9.27 18.61 -12.24
C HIS A 22 -9.31 17.93 -10.88
N ASN A 23 -9.86 16.71 -10.76
CA ASN A 23 -9.91 15.99 -9.48
C ASN A 23 -8.51 15.70 -8.93
N ILE A 24 -7.51 15.35 -9.77
CA ILE A 24 -6.13 15.20 -9.32
C ILE A 24 -5.55 16.52 -8.81
N VAL A 25 -5.89 17.63 -9.46
CA VAL A 25 -5.44 18.97 -9.05
C VAL A 25 -6.14 19.38 -7.75
N ASN A 26 -7.46 19.19 -7.66
CA ASN A 26 -8.24 19.49 -6.46
C ASN A 26 -7.77 18.66 -5.26
N ALA A 27 -7.50 17.35 -5.45
CA ALA A 27 -6.92 16.49 -4.43
C ALA A 27 -5.56 17.04 -3.93
N SER A 28 -4.72 17.55 -4.85
CA SER A 28 -3.43 18.12 -4.49
C SER A 28 -3.54 19.45 -3.72
N ILE A 29 -4.57 20.25 -4.01
CA ILE A 29 -4.85 21.51 -3.29
C ILE A 29 -5.41 21.17 -1.91
N ALA A 30 -6.37 20.26 -1.82
CA ALA A 30 -6.95 19.83 -0.56
C ALA A 30 -5.90 19.21 0.37
N LEU A 31 -4.98 18.40 -0.16
CA LEU A 31 -3.85 17.84 0.60
C LEU A 31 -2.95 18.96 1.18
N ARG A 32 -2.62 19.99 0.39
CA ARG A 32 -1.80 21.12 0.86
C ARG A 32 -2.50 21.95 1.93
N ASN A 33 -3.83 21.99 1.89
CA ASN A 33 -4.65 22.69 2.87
C ASN A 33 -5.01 21.79 4.07
N GLU A 34 -4.45 20.58 4.14
CA GLU A 34 -4.71 19.58 5.19
C GLU A 34 -6.21 19.20 5.32
N ASN A 35 -6.98 19.41 4.24
CA ASN A 35 -8.37 18.97 4.16
C ASN A 35 -8.42 17.55 3.61
N PHE A 36 -8.18 16.57 4.50
CA PHE A 36 -8.07 15.16 4.11
C PHE A 36 -9.39 14.54 3.67
N VAL A 37 -10.52 15.06 4.11
CA VAL A 37 -11.86 14.62 3.66
C VAL A 37 -12.03 14.91 2.16
N GLU A 38 -11.80 16.16 1.75
CA GLU A 38 -11.89 16.53 0.33
C GLU A 38 -10.76 15.91 -0.49
N ALA A 39 -9.55 15.84 0.04
CA ALA A 39 -8.42 15.22 -0.63
C ALA A 39 -8.72 13.76 -0.98
N LYS A 40 -9.28 13.00 -0.02
CA LYS A 40 -9.74 11.62 -0.22
C LYS A 40 -10.83 11.53 -1.28
N GLN A 41 -11.86 12.38 -1.17
CA GLN A 41 -12.96 12.37 -2.13
C GLN A 41 -12.45 12.56 -3.57
N TYR A 42 -11.70 13.63 -3.82
CA TYR A 42 -11.21 13.95 -5.16
C TYR A 42 -10.24 12.88 -5.71
N ILE A 43 -9.37 12.32 -4.87
CA ILE A 43 -8.43 11.30 -5.35
C ILE A 43 -9.11 9.96 -5.63
N ASP A 44 -10.18 9.62 -4.89
CA ASP A 44 -10.98 8.43 -5.16
C ASP A 44 -11.81 8.58 -6.43
N GLU A 45 -12.35 9.76 -6.70
CA GLU A 45 -13.02 10.06 -7.97
C GLU A 45 -12.04 9.93 -9.15
N ALA A 46 -10.81 10.43 -9.01
CA ALA A 46 -9.76 10.28 -10.01
C ALA A 46 -9.31 8.83 -10.19
N TYR A 47 -9.21 8.06 -9.12
CA TYR A 47 -8.86 6.64 -9.15
C TYR A 47 -9.91 5.79 -9.87
N ASN A 48 -11.20 6.07 -9.65
CA ASN A 48 -12.30 5.32 -10.22
C ASN A 48 -12.60 5.69 -11.69
N ASN A 49 -11.89 6.66 -12.27
CA ASN A 49 -12.12 7.08 -13.64
C ASN A 49 -11.05 6.52 -14.60
N GLU A 50 -11.48 5.86 -15.67
CA GLU A 50 -10.60 5.22 -16.65
C GLU A 50 -9.56 6.17 -17.28
N SER A 51 -9.90 7.46 -17.44
CA SER A 51 -8.98 8.44 -18.04
C SER A 51 -7.87 8.89 -17.13
N THR A 52 -7.98 8.69 -15.81
CA THR A 52 -7.04 9.15 -14.78
C THR A 52 -6.46 8.05 -13.91
N SER A 53 -7.13 6.89 -13.83
CA SER A 53 -6.72 5.77 -12.96
C SER A 53 -5.30 5.24 -13.24
N ASN A 54 -4.80 5.41 -14.46
CA ASN A 54 -3.46 4.99 -14.86
C ASN A 54 -2.44 6.14 -14.88
N GLU A 55 -2.83 7.37 -14.49
CA GLU A 55 -1.89 8.50 -14.49
C GLU A 55 -0.92 8.42 -13.30
N ALA A 56 0.39 8.50 -13.58
CA ALA A 56 1.43 8.51 -12.53
C ALA A 56 1.21 9.64 -11.51
N LYS A 57 0.67 10.79 -11.95
CA LYS A 57 0.34 11.92 -11.08
C LYS A 57 -0.75 11.56 -10.07
N MET A 58 -1.77 10.81 -10.50
CA MET A 58 -2.86 10.32 -9.63
C MET A 58 -2.28 9.41 -8.55
N TRP A 59 -1.45 8.43 -8.91
CA TRP A 59 -0.83 7.52 -7.96
C TRP A 59 0.05 8.25 -6.94
N ASN A 60 0.82 9.27 -7.38
CA ASN A 60 1.65 10.09 -6.48
C ASN A 60 0.82 10.84 -5.43
N TYR A 61 -0.32 11.44 -5.80
CA TYR A 61 -1.16 12.12 -4.81
C TYR A 61 -1.94 11.13 -3.96
N ARG A 62 -2.41 10.03 -4.55
CA ARG A 62 -3.08 8.97 -3.81
C ARG A 62 -2.19 8.40 -2.71
N SER A 63 -0.92 8.13 -3.01
CA SER A 63 0.03 7.61 -2.02
C SER A 63 0.22 8.55 -0.84
N LYS A 64 0.39 9.85 -1.11
CA LYS A 64 0.59 10.87 -0.07
C LYS A 64 -0.67 11.08 0.78
N ILE A 65 -1.83 11.23 0.14
CA ILE A 65 -3.12 11.43 0.83
C ILE A 65 -3.42 10.26 1.76
N TYR A 66 -3.35 9.03 1.25
CA TYR A 66 -3.66 7.86 2.05
C TYR A 66 -2.63 7.56 3.13
N LEU A 67 -1.35 7.93 2.92
CA LEU A 67 -0.34 7.83 3.97
C LEU A 67 -0.64 8.78 5.15
N GLU A 68 -1.03 10.03 4.87
CA GLU A 68 -1.42 10.97 5.94
C GLU A 68 -2.70 10.52 6.65
N ILE A 69 -3.70 10.02 5.90
CA ILE A 69 -4.91 9.43 6.51
C ILE A 69 -4.54 8.25 7.42
N ALA A 70 -3.66 7.35 6.97
CA ALA A 70 -3.22 6.21 7.78
C ALA A 70 -2.45 6.61 9.04
N LYS A 71 -1.73 7.74 9.02
CA LYS A 71 -0.99 8.26 10.18
C LYS A 71 -1.89 8.91 11.22
N GLN A 72 -2.81 9.78 10.79
CA GLN A 72 -3.44 10.75 11.68
C GLN A 72 -4.97 10.76 11.62
N HIS A 73 -5.58 10.15 10.62
CA HIS A 73 -7.01 10.25 10.33
C HIS A 73 -7.62 8.87 9.98
N LYS A 74 -7.26 7.83 10.75
CA LYS A 74 -7.71 6.44 10.50
C LYS A 74 -9.23 6.30 10.49
N GLU A 75 -9.95 7.21 11.12
CA GLU A 75 -11.41 7.28 11.12
C GLU A 75 -12.01 7.58 9.74
N LEU A 76 -11.25 8.22 8.84
CA LEU A 76 -11.69 8.50 7.47
C LEU A 76 -11.66 7.27 6.57
N ASP A 77 -10.74 6.34 6.85
CA ASP A 77 -10.61 5.11 6.06
C ASP A 77 -9.75 4.07 6.80
N SER A 78 -10.36 3.00 7.28
CA SER A 78 -9.66 1.92 7.99
C SER A 78 -8.67 1.15 7.11
N GLU A 79 -8.85 1.18 5.77
CA GLU A 79 -7.98 0.53 4.79
C GLU A 79 -6.91 1.50 4.22
N ALA A 80 -6.79 2.71 4.79
CA ALA A 80 -5.90 3.75 4.26
C ALA A 80 -4.46 3.30 4.08
N ILE A 81 -3.92 2.52 5.01
CA ILE A 81 -2.53 2.04 4.94
C ILE A 81 -2.29 1.10 3.76
N PHE A 82 -3.25 0.25 3.41
CA PHE A 82 -3.14 -0.64 2.26
C PHE A 82 -3.21 0.16 0.95
N LYS A 83 -4.11 1.16 0.88
CA LYS A 83 -4.24 2.06 -0.27
C LYS A 83 -3.00 2.94 -0.46
N ALA A 84 -2.40 3.39 0.64
CA ALA A 84 -1.13 4.11 0.61
C ALA A 84 0.01 3.23 0.07
N THR A 85 0.11 2.00 0.57
CA THR A 85 1.13 1.03 0.15
C THR A 85 0.97 0.70 -1.34
N GLU A 86 -0.24 0.33 -1.77
CA GLU A 86 -0.53 0.08 -3.18
C GLU A 86 -0.11 1.27 -4.06
N ALA A 87 -0.50 2.48 -3.67
CA ALA A 87 -0.22 3.65 -4.47
C ALA A 87 1.29 3.98 -4.55
N HIS A 88 2.04 3.81 -3.45
CA HIS A 88 3.50 3.95 -3.49
C HIS A 88 4.16 2.87 -4.37
N LEU A 89 3.73 1.60 -4.28
CA LEU A 89 4.23 0.53 -5.14
C LEU A 89 3.93 0.81 -6.63
N LYS A 90 2.74 1.34 -6.94
CA LYS A 90 2.41 1.80 -8.30
C LYS A 90 3.34 2.92 -8.77
N CYS A 91 3.70 3.86 -7.91
CA CYS A 91 4.66 4.90 -8.24
C CYS A 91 6.04 4.35 -8.62
N MET A 92 6.45 3.21 -8.05
CA MET A 92 7.73 2.54 -8.33
C MET A 92 7.72 1.70 -9.61
N GLN A 93 6.58 1.55 -10.28
CA GLN A 93 6.52 0.83 -11.56
C GLN A 93 7.40 1.51 -12.60
N LYS A 94 7.99 0.70 -13.50
CA LYS A 94 8.88 1.19 -14.55
C LYS A 94 8.15 1.25 -15.90
N ASP A 95 8.46 2.29 -16.67
CA ASP A 95 8.02 2.43 -18.06
C ASP A 95 8.80 1.46 -18.98
N LYS A 96 8.44 1.44 -20.28
CA LYS A 96 9.09 0.62 -21.30
C LYS A 96 10.62 0.89 -21.45
N LYS A 97 11.11 2.00 -20.91
CA LYS A 97 12.53 2.41 -20.90
C LYS A 97 13.21 2.11 -19.55
N GLY A 98 12.55 1.40 -18.64
CA GLY A 98 13.06 1.07 -17.31
C GLY A 98 13.08 2.23 -16.31
N ARG A 99 12.42 3.35 -16.60
CA ARG A 99 12.39 4.53 -15.73
C ARG A 99 11.16 4.47 -14.83
N VAL A 100 11.32 4.81 -13.56
CA VAL A 100 10.22 4.92 -12.61
C VAL A 100 9.19 5.94 -13.11
N ILE A 101 7.90 5.56 -13.17
CA ILE A 101 6.84 6.33 -13.83
C ILE A 101 6.57 7.66 -13.15
N VAL A 102 6.81 7.75 -11.85
CA VAL A 102 6.49 8.94 -11.04
C VAL A 102 7.58 10.03 -11.10
N LYS A 103 8.76 9.72 -11.65
CA LYS A 103 9.96 10.62 -11.66
C LYS A 103 9.67 12.05 -12.15
N LYS A 104 8.63 12.25 -12.96
CA LYS A 104 8.22 13.59 -13.42
C LYS A 104 7.51 14.41 -12.31
N TRP A 105 6.99 13.78 -11.28
CA TRP A 105 6.09 14.39 -10.28
C TRP A 105 6.69 14.46 -8.88
N THR A 106 7.62 13.56 -8.57
CA THR A 106 8.32 13.52 -7.27
C THR A 106 9.65 12.79 -7.44
N ALA A 107 10.56 12.98 -6.48
CA ALA A 107 11.80 12.20 -6.42
C ALA A 107 11.50 10.73 -6.07
N GLU A 108 12.33 9.82 -6.55
CA GLU A 108 12.21 8.39 -6.24
C GLU A 108 12.40 8.13 -4.74
N GLU A 109 13.33 8.87 -4.13
CA GLU A 109 13.63 8.84 -2.71
C GLU A 109 12.43 9.17 -1.83
N ASP A 110 11.57 10.12 -2.26
CA ASP A 110 10.33 10.45 -1.53
C ASP A 110 9.35 9.26 -1.53
N VAL A 111 9.26 8.54 -2.65
CA VAL A 111 8.39 7.36 -2.75
C VAL A 111 8.92 6.22 -1.90
N LEU A 112 10.24 5.98 -1.92
CA LEU A 112 10.90 4.97 -1.08
C LEU A 112 10.71 5.29 0.42
N SER A 113 10.92 6.54 0.82
CA SER A 113 10.62 6.99 2.19
C SER A 113 9.16 6.77 2.57
N GLY A 114 8.23 7.02 1.65
CA GLY A 114 6.80 6.72 1.83
C GLY A 114 6.54 5.23 2.06
N LEU A 115 7.18 4.34 1.29
CA LEU A 115 7.09 2.89 1.46
C LEU A 115 7.64 2.43 2.81
N VAL A 116 8.78 2.96 3.23
CA VAL A 116 9.35 2.68 4.56
C VAL A 116 8.37 3.10 5.66
N ASN A 117 7.77 4.29 5.56
CA ASN A 117 6.73 4.72 6.51
C ASN A 117 5.52 3.78 6.51
N CYS A 118 5.06 3.31 5.34
CA CYS A 118 4.02 2.29 5.26
C CYS A 118 4.44 1.00 5.99
N GLY A 119 5.67 0.55 5.80
CA GLY A 119 6.21 -0.64 6.47
C GLY A 119 6.15 -0.55 7.99
N TYR A 120 6.56 0.57 8.58
CA TYR A 120 6.45 0.81 10.02
C TYR A 120 5.00 0.84 10.51
N LEU A 121 4.10 1.52 9.80
CA LEU A 121 2.69 1.59 10.18
C LEU A 121 2.01 0.23 10.10
N LEU A 122 2.29 -0.55 9.05
CA LEU A 122 1.78 -1.92 8.90
C LEU A 122 2.30 -2.84 10.00
N PHE A 123 3.58 -2.74 10.35
CA PHE A 123 4.18 -3.56 11.39
C PHE A 123 3.55 -3.28 12.76
N ASN A 124 3.38 -2.01 13.11
CA ASN A 124 2.71 -1.62 14.36
C ASN A 124 1.25 -2.08 14.38
N ALA A 125 0.50 -1.88 13.27
CA ALA A 125 -0.87 -2.33 13.16
C ALA A 125 -1.00 -3.87 13.27
N ALA A 126 -0.02 -4.63 12.74
CA ALA A 126 0.02 -6.07 12.89
C ALA A 126 0.18 -6.52 14.34
N ILE A 127 1.07 -5.85 15.10
CA ILE A 127 1.27 -6.11 16.53
C ILE A 127 0.02 -5.75 17.32
N ASP A 128 -0.57 -4.58 17.06
CA ASP A 128 -1.79 -4.13 17.74
C ASP A 128 -2.96 -5.11 17.50
N SER A 129 -3.12 -5.57 16.24
CA SER A 129 -4.12 -6.56 15.89
C SER A 129 -3.89 -7.90 16.57
N TYR A 130 -2.62 -8.34 16.67
CA TYR A 130 -2.29 -9.56 17.42
C TYR A 130 -2.66 -9.44 18.90
N ASN A 131 -2.35 -8.30 19.52
CA ASN A 131 -2.63 -8.04 20.94
C ASN A 131 -4.13 -7.92 21.24
N THR A 132 -4.94 -7.52 20.26
CA THR A 132 -6.40 -7.47 20.35
C THR A 132 -7.08 -8.75 19.82
N GLU A 133 -6.31 -9.81 19.58
CA GLU A 133 -6.75 -11.13 19.11
C GLU A 133 -7.36 -11.12 17.69
N ASP A 134 -7.22 -10.04 16.93
CA ASP A 134 -7.54 -10.02 15.50
C ASP A 134 -6.36 -10.58 14.67
N TYR A 135 -6.13 -11.88 14.84
CA TYR A 135 -5.00 -12.57 14.19
C TYR A 135 -5.11 -12.56 12.66
N LYS A 136 -6.34 -12.47 12.12
CA LYS A 136 -6.54 -12.37 10.67
C LYS A 136 -6.06 -11.03 10.12
N ALA A 137 -6.39 -9.93 10.80
CA ALA A 137 -5.89 -8.61 10.43
C ALA A 137 -4.37 -8.54 10.60
N SER A 138 -3.83 -9.10 11.70
CA SER A 138 -2.39 -9.20 11.93
C SER A 138 -1.66 -9.86 10.75
N LEU A 139 -2.15 -11.01 10.28
CA LEU A 139 -1.60 -11.69 9.10
C LEU A 139 -1.68 -10.84 7.82
N LYS A 140 -2.80 -10.13 7.61
CA LYS A 140 -2.98 -9.24 6.45
C LYS A 140 -1.94 -8.11 6.46
N TYR A 141 -1.71 -7.49 7.61
CA TYR A 141 -0.70 -6.44 7.77
C TYR A 141 0.71 -6.97 7.52
N TYR A 142 1.11 -8.08 8.14
CA TYR A 142 2.42 -8.68 7.92
C TYR A 142 2.64 -9.08 6.46
N SER A 143 1.64 -9.69 5.80
CA SER A 143 1.77 -10.11 4.40
C SER A 143 2.02 -8.93 3.46
N THR A 144 1.43 -7.76 3.75
CA THR A 144 1.61 -6.55 2.92
C THR A 144 3.03 -5.98 3.02
N ILE A 145 3.75 -6.21 4.14
CA ILE A 145 5.13 -5.73 4.31
C ILE A 145 6.10 -6.46 3.35
N PHE A 146 5.82 -7.70 2.97
CA PHE A 146 6.68 -8.41 2.01
C PHE A 146 6.81 -7.70 0.65
N ASP A 147 5.77 -6.96 0.24
CA ASP A 147 5.80 -6.18 -0.99
C ASP A 147 6.71 -4.94 -0.87
N ILE A 148 6.98 -4.49 0.37
CA ILE A 148 7.78 -3.29 0.66
C ILE A 148 9.26 -3.63 0.84
N ILE A 149 9.59 -4.76 1.47
CA ILE A 149 10.98 -5.16 1.79
C ILE A 149 11.95 -4.99 0.60
N PRO A 150 11.60 -5.36 -0.65
CA PRO A 150 12.51 -5.19 -1.78
C PRO A 150 12.90 -3.74 -2.10
N TYR A 151 12.16 -2.78 -1.53
CA TYR A 151 12.38 -1.34 -1.72
C TYR A 151 13.12 -0.67 -0.56
N ASP A 152 13.47 -1.41 0.49
CA ASP A 152 14.24 -0.91 1.65
C ASP A 152 15.74 -0.86 1.34
N SER A 153 16.13 -0.07 0.33
CA SER A 153 17.51 0.00 -0.17
C SER A 153 18.51 0.55 0.85
N GLU A 154 18.03 1.25 1.87
CA GLU A 154 18.84 1.83 2.94
C GLU A 154 18.79 1.05 4.26
N ASP A 155 18.22 -0.15 4.25
CA ASP A 155 18.06 -1.01 5.44
C ASP A 155 17.29 -0.31 6.60
N GLN A 156 16.40 0.64 6.31
CA GLN A 156 15.66 1.39 7.34
C GLN A 156 14.70 0.48 8.11
N LEU A 157 13.93 -0.35 7.39
CA LEU A 157 13.04 -1.35 7.99
C LEU A 157 13.86 -2.39 8.76
N LYS A 158 14.95 -2.85 8.17
CA LYS A 158 15.85 -3.83 8.78
C LYS A 158 16.46 -3.29 10.08
N ARG A 159 16.90 -2.02 10.15
CA ARG A 159 17.36 -1.38 11.40
C ARG A 159 16.27 -1.31 12.46
N GLY A 160 15.00 -1.23 12.06
CA GLY A 160 13.82 -1.35 12.93
C GLY A 160 13.42 -2.79 13.25
N ASN A 161 14.26 -3.77 12.92
CA ASN A 161 13.99 -5.21 13.07
C ASN A 161 12.75 -5.69 12.28
N ILE A 162 12.39 -4.97 11.22
CA ILE A 162 11.33 -5.37 10.29
C ILE A 162 12.00 -6.10 9.12
N THR A 163 12.33 -7.36 9.35
CA THR A 163 12.99 -8.24 8.38
C THR A 163 12.06 -9.35 7.92
N LYS A 164 12.42 -10.03 6.85
CA LYS A 164 11.65 -11.19 6.35
C LYS A 164 11.47 -12.24 7.45
N GLU A 165 12.52 -12.52 8.19
CA GLU A 165 12.53 -13.49 9.28
C GLU A 165 11.54 -13.09 10.39
N THR A 166 11.63 -11.86 10.87
CA THR A 166 10.75 -11.32 11.91
C THR A 166 9.27 -11.37 11.47
N ILE A 167 9.00 -10.99 10.23
CA ILE A 167 7.62 -10.99 9.70
C ILE A 167 7.09 -12.40 9.58
N LEU A 168 7.87 -13.35 9.04
CA LEU A 168 7.46 -14.75 8.94
C LEU A 168 7.19 -15.35 10.33
N PHE A 169 8.08 -15.07 11.29
CA PHE A 169 7.95 -15.60 12.64
C PHE A 169 6.72 -15.06 13.37
N ASN A 170 6.46 -13.76 13.27
CA ASN A 170 5.26 -13.15 13.85
C ASN A 170 3.98 -13.62 13.14
N SER A 171 4.03 -13.78 11.82
CA SER A 171 2.92 -14.36 11.04
C SER A 171 2.60 -15.78 11.45
N PHE A 172 3.63 -16.59 11.76
CA PHE A 172 3.44 -17.93 12.29
C PHE A 172 2.65 -17.89 13.60
N PHE A 173 2.97 -17.00 14.54
CA PHE A 173 2.21 -16.92 15.80
C PHE A 173 0.75 -16.55 15.56
N SER A 174 0.47 -15.62 14.63
CA SER A 174 -0.91 -15.25 14.27
C SER A 174 -1.67 -16.44 13.69
N SER A 175 -1.07 -17.17 12.74
CA SER A 175 -1.71 -18.37 12.13
C SER A 175 -1.91 -19.48 13.15
N ASN A 176 -0.97 -19.70 14.04
CA ASN A 176 -1.05 -20.71 15.09
C ASN A 176 -2.19 -20.40 16.09
N LYS A 177 -2.36 -19.13 16.47
CA LYS A 177 -3.49 -18.68 17.31
C LYS A 177 -4.84 -18.89 16.63
N MET A 178 -4.90 -18.74 15.31
CA MET A 178 -6.09 -19.06 14.50
C MET A 178 -6.33 -20.57 14.35
N LYS A 179 -5.38 -21.41 14.77
CA LYS A 179 -5.38 -22.88 14.52
C LYS A 179 -5.37 -23.21 13.02
N ASP A 180 -4.81 -22.33 12.19
CA ASP A 180 -4.58 -22.57 10.77
C ASP A 180 -3.25 -23.35 10.62
N ASN A 181 -3.33 -24.67 10.80
CA ASN A 181 -2.18 -25.54 10.75
C ASN A 181 -1.51 -25.55 9.37
N ALA A 182 -2.30 -25.39 8.31
CA ALA A 182 -1.76 -25.36 6.95
C ALA A 182 -0.85 -24.12 6.75
N LYS A 183 -1.35 -22.93 7.12
CA LYS A 183 -0.58 -21.70 7.03
C LYS A 183 0.58 -21.66 8.02
N SER A 184 0.40 -22.17 9.22
CA SER A 184 1.46 -22.29 10.22
C SER A 184 2.63 -23.14 9.71
N LYS A 185 2.33 -24.28 9.10
CA LYS A 185 3.34 -25.18 8.51
C LYS A 185 4.07 -24.53 7.33
N GLU A 186 3.35 -23.83 6.47
CA GLU A 186 3.93 -23.06 5.35
C GLU A 186 4.97 -22.06 5.84
N LEU A 187 4.58 -21.23 6.84
CA LEU A 187 5.42 -20.17 7.40
C LEU A 187 6.67 -20.73 8.11
N LEU A 188 6.52 -21.81 8.87
CA LEU A 188 7.66 -22.50 9.49
C LEU A 188 8.61 -23.09 8.44
N GLN A 189 8.09 -23.65 7.36
CA GLN A 189 8.91 -24.17 6.27
C GLN A 189 9.70 -23.06 5.57
N GLU A 190 9.09 -21.88 5.37
CA GLU A 190 9.80 -20.71 4.83
C GLU A 190 10.93 -20.26 5.75
N LEU A 191 10.69 -20.21 7.08
CA LEU A 191 11.73 -19.88 8.06
C LEU A 191 12.90 -20.86 8.02
N ILE A 192 12.63 -22.17 7.91
CA ILE A 192 13.66 -23.20 7.74
C ILE A 192 14.44 -22.98 6.44
N ASN A 193 13.76 -22.70 5.34
CA ASN A 193 14.38 -22.51 4.02
C ASN A 193 15.33 -21.28 3.97
N ILE A 194 15.08 -20.27 4.78
CA ILE A 194 15.97 -19.09 4.90
C ILE A 194 17.02 -19.26 6.00
N ASN A 195 17.16 -20.45 6.57
CA ASN A 195 18.09 -20.78 7.65
C ASN A 195 17.91 -19.93 8.92
N PHE A 196 16.68 -19.56 9.23
CA PHE A 196 16.36 -18.86 10.48
C PHE A 196 16.50 -19.86 11.66
N ASN A 197 17.58 -19.73 12.41
CA ASN A 197 18.03 -20.75 13.34
C ASN A 197 17.48 -20.53 14.77
N GLU A 198 16.15 -20.54 14.90
CA GLU A 198 15.47 -20.51 16.21
C GLU A 198 14.99 -21.93 16.58
N PRO A 199 15.46 -22.50 17.71
CA PRO A 199 15.06 -23.86 18.13
C PRO A 199 13.54 -24.07 18.24
N ALA A 200 12.81 -23.00 18.62
CA ALA A 200 11.36 -23.02 18.72
C ALA A 200 10.66 -23.45 17.42
N ILE A 201 11.24 -23.11 16.24
CA ILE A 201 10.67 -23.45 14.93
C ILE A 201 10.55 -24.95 14.77
N TYR A 202 11.61 -25.69 15.11
CA TYR A 202 11.64 -27.16 14.96
C TYR A 202 10.68 -27.85 15.93
N ILE A 203 10.57 -27.30 17.16
CA ILE A 203 9.59 -27.77 18.16
C ILE A 203 8.15 -27.55 17.66
N HIS A 204 7.86 -26.36 17.14
CA HIS A 204 6.52 -26.09 16.60
C HIS A 204 6.22 -26.94 15.37
N MET A 205 7.20 -27.13 14.48
CA MET A 205 7.02 -27.97 13.27
C MET A 205 6.69 -29.43 13.63
N SER A 206 7.25 -29.96 14.72
CA SER A 206 6.95 -31.33 15.17
C SER A 206 5.59 -31.49 15.81
N ASN A 207 4.92 -30.39 16.21
CA ASN A 207 3.64 -30.38 16.91
C ASN A 207 2.44 -30.04 16.01
N ILE A 208 2.65 -29.75 14.74
CA ILE A 208 1.63 -29.48 13.71
C ILE A 208 1.46 -30.69 12.79
#